data_bf2b6c30d793fd5258a13101a5ff6fb8
#
_entry.id   bf2b6c30d793fd5258a13101a5ff6fb8
#
_cell.length_a   1.000
_cell.length_b   1.000
_cell.length_c   1.000
_cell.angle_alpha   90.00
_cell.angle_beta   90.00
_cell.angle_gamma   90.00
#
_symmetry.space_group_name_H-M   'P 1'
#
loop_
_entity.id
_entity.type
_entity.pdbx_description
1 polymer ?
#
loop_
_entity_poly.entity_id
_entity_poly.type
_entity_poly.pdbx_seq_one_letter_code
_entity_poly.pdbx_strand_id
1 'polypeptide(L)'
;EIQKVISRLIRMGIPVMGHIGLTPQSYLNLGLKKQGESLESQEKIKKEASILEKLGCFSIVLEHIPDLLAKEIQDNLTIPTIGIGAGNYCDGQVRVTADLLGLNDDQPPFCQPIIQGKNLLKDKLKKWVASERLN
;
A
#
# COMPACT_ATOMS: atom_id res chain seq x y z
N GLU A 1 -11.64 -18.81 2.16
CA GLU A 1 -11.18 -19.33 0.86
C GLU A 1 -9.75 -18.90 0.56
N ILE A 2 -9.40 -17.61 0.67
CA ILE A 2 -8.05 -17.09 0.40
C ILE A 2 -6.95 -17.74 1.27
N GLN A 3 -7.24 -18.03 2.54
CA GLN A 3 -6.29 -18.69 3.45
C GLN A 3 -5.83 -20.07 2.95
N LYS A 4 -6.73 -20.82 2.31
CA LYS A 4 -6.39 -22.13 1.71
C LYS A 4 -5.43 -21.96 0.53
N VAL A 5 -5.63 -20.89 -0.26
CA VAL A 5 -4.74 -20.56 -1.40
C VAL A 5 -3.37 -20.18 -0.88
N ILE A 6 -3.27 -19.27 0.09
CA ILE A 6 -2.02 -18.85 0.72
C ILE A 6 -1.25 -20.06 1.26
N SER A 7 -1.91 -20.89 2.08
CA SER A 7 -1.29 -22.10 2.64
C SER A 7 -0.80 -23.07 1.56
N ARG A 8 -1.52 -23.20 0.44
CA ARG A 8 -1.10 -24.06 -0.67
C ARG A 8 0.14 -23.50 -1.38
N LEU A 9 0.18 -22.20 -1.67
CA LEU A 9 1.32 -21.53 -2.29
C LEU A 9 2.58 -21.70 -1.45
N ILE A 10 2.49 -21.43 -0.14
CA ILE A 10 3.63 -21.56 0.79
C ILE A 10 4.13 -23.00 0.85
N ARG A 11 3.23 -24.01 0.90
CA ARG A 11 3.63 -25.43 0.86
C ARG A 11 4.30 -25.83 -0.44
N MET A 12 4.05 -25.13 -1.53
CA MET A 12 4.74 -25.33 -2.82
C MET A 12 6.08 -24.59 -2.90
N GLY A 13 6.53 -23.95 -1.81
CA GLY A 13 7.79 -23.18 -1.76
C GLY A 13 7.68 -21.78 -2.35
N ILE A 14 6.47 -21.27 -2.60
CA ILE A 14 6.25 -19.91 -3.12
C ILE A 14 6.19 -18.95 -1.93
N PRO A 15 7.11 -17.98 -1.81
CA PRO A 15 7.03 -16.98 -0.75
C PRO A 15 5.81 -16.07 -0.97
N VAL A 16 5.04 -15.86 0.10
CA VAL A 16 3.82 -15.02 0.06
C VAL A 16 4.00 -13.84 1.00
N MET A 17 3.78 -12.62 0.48
CA MET A 17 3.63 -11.40 1.26
C MET A 17 2.14 -11.11 1.45
N GLY A 18 1.71 -10.91 2.69
CA GLY A 18 0.34 -10.52 3.00
C GLY A 18 0.08 -9.04 2.68
N HIS A 19 -1.19 -8.66 2.48
CA HIS A 19 -1.59 -7.27 2.29
C HIS A 19 -2.94 -7.04 2.95
N ILE A 20 -3.01 -6.13 3.91
CA ILE A 20 -4.23 -5.79 4.67
C ILE A 20 -4.41 -4.27 4.80
N GLY A 21 -5.59 -3.86 5.22
CA GLY A 21 -6.03 -2.48 5.19
C GLY A 21 -6.76 -2.16 3.88
N LEU A 22 -6.42 -1.05 3.24
CA LEU A 22 -6.97 -0.70 1.93
C LEU A 22 -6.25 -1.51 0.84
N THR A 23 -6.82 -2.65 0.46
CA THR A 23 -6.23 -3.46 -0.61
C THR A 23 -6.62 -2.95 -2.00
N PRO A 24 -5.78 -3.14 -3.02
CA PRO A 24 -6.09 -2.71 -4.39
C PRO A 24 -7.43 -3.24 -4.91
N GLN A 25 -7.81 -4.46 -4.52
CA GLN A 25 -9.08 -5.07 -4.90
C GLN A 25 -10.29 -4.35 -4.27
N SER A 26 -10.10 -3.70 -3.13
CA SER A 26 -11.15 -3.00 -2.40
C SER A 26 -11.31 -1.54 -2.84
N TYR A 27 -10.32 -0.98 -3.54
CA TYR A 27 -10.28 0.41 -3.94
C TYR A 27 -11.50 0.87 -4.75
N LEU A 28 -11.93 0.07 -5.73
CA LEU A 28 -13.09 0.38 -6.57
C LEU A 28 -14.41 0.45 -5.78
N ASN A 29 -14.51 -0.32 -4.69
CA ASN A 29 -15.73 -0.39 -3.88
C ASN A 29 -15.70 0.58 -2.71
N LEU A 30 -14.54 0.80 -2.09
CA LEU A 30 -14.39 1.58 -0.86
C LEU A 30 -13.84 3.00 -1.10
N GLY A 31 -13.29 3.27 -2.28
CA GLY A 31 -12.49 4.48 -2.54
C GLY A 31 -11.23 4.51 -1.66
N LEU A 32 -10.62 5.69 -1.55
CA LEU A 32 -9.44 5.92 -0.68
C LEU A 32 -9.82 6.13 0.80
N LYS A 33 -10.74 5.31 1.33
CA LYS A 33 -11.12 5.42 2.74
C LYS A 33 -10.10 4.71 3.63
N LYS A 34 -9.71 5.39 4.71
CA LYS A 34 -8.87 4.81 5.75
C LYS A 34 -9.58 3.61 6.38
N GLN A 35 -8.87 2.50 6.52
CA GLN A 35 -9.37 1.28 7.13
C GLN A 35 -8.99 1.23 8.60
N GLY A 36 -9.79 0.55 9.44
CA GLY A 36 -9.46 0.44 10.87
C GLY A 36 -9.80 1.68 11.69
N GLU A 37 -10.81 2.47 11.30
CA GLU A 37 -11.25 3.64 12.06
C GLU A 37 -12.16 3.25 13.25
N SER A 38 -12.95 2.17 13.15
CA SER A 38 -13.74 1.65 14.25
C SER A 38 -13.00 0.55 15.02
N LEU A 39 -13.30 0.38 16.31
CA LEU A 39 -12.72 -0.69 17.12
C LEU A 39 -12.94 -2.08 16.51
N GLU A 40 -14.14 -2.33 15.97
CA GLU A 40 -14.46 -3.59 15.31
C GLU A 40 -13.56 -3.84 14.09
N SER A 41 -13.35 -2.81 13.25
CA SER A 41 -12.49 -2.94 12.08
C SER A 41 -11.01 -3.07 12.47
N GLN A 42 -10.57 -2.46 13.56
CA GLN A 42 -9.21 -2.64 14.10
C GLN A 42 -8.97 -4.08 14.55
N GLU A 43 -9.90 -4.64 15.34
CA GLU A 43 -9.80 -6.05 15.79
C GLU A 43 -9.79 -7.03 14.59
N LYS A 44 -10.59 -6.75 13.56
CA LYS A 44 -10.58 -7.54 12.34
C LYS A 44 -9.22 -7.51 11.66
N ILE A 45 -8.63 -6.32 11.48
CA ILE A 45 -7.32 -6.14 10.81
C ILE A 45 -6.20 -6.82 11.63
N LYS A 46 -6.20 -6.69 12.97
CA LYS A 46 -5.25 -7.37 13.85
C LYS A 46 -5.34 -8.89 13.72
N LYS A 47 -6.57 -9.41 13.70
CA LYS A 47 -6.81 -10.84 13.51
C LYS A 47 -6.33 -11.33 12.16
N GLU A 48 -6.58 -10.57 11.09
CA GLU A 48 -6.10 -10.87 9.74
C GLU A 48 -4.57 -10.92 9.69
N ALA A 49 -3.87 -9.96 10.31
CA ALA A 49 -2.42 -9.94 10.41
C ALA A 49 -1.87 -11.20 11.08
N SER A 50 -2.41 -11.56 12.26
CA SER A 50 -2.02 -12.79 12.98
C SER A 50 -2.28 -14.06 12.16
N ILE A 51 -3.38 -14.12 11.41
CA ILE A 51 -3.68 -15.26 10.54
C ILE A 51 -2.65 -15.39 9.43
N LEU A 52 -2.29 -14.28 8.76
CA LEU A 52 -1.31 -14.28 7.67
C LEU A 52 0.08 -14.76 8.15
N GLU A 53 0.52 -14.29 9.31
CA GLU A 53 1.75 -14.78 9.93
C GLU A 53 1.69 -16.28 10.21
N LYS A 54 0.60 -16.76 10.85
CA LYS A 54 0.42 -18.20 11.15
C LYS A 54 0.35 -19.08 9.91
N LEU A 55 -0.10 -18.54 8.78
CA LEU A 55 -0.10 -19.23 7.49
C LEU A 55 1.30 -19.33 6.89
N GLY A 56 2.27 -18.55 7.39
CA GLY A 56 3.67 -18.54 6.94
C GLY A 56 3.98 -17.46 5.91
N CYS A 57 3.22 -16.37 5.85
CA CYS A 57 3.62 -15.19 5.09
C CYS A 57 4.96 -14.68 5.64
N PHE A 58 5.88 -14.28 4.75
CA PHE A 58 7.20 -13.80 5.16
C PHE A 58 7.21 -12.31 5.54
N SER A 59 6.19 -11.56 5.18
CA SER A 59 6.01 -10.13 5.47
C SER A 59 4.55 -9.73 5.24
N ILE A 60 4.13 -8.57 5.76
CA ILE A 60 2.79 -8.02 5.56
C ILE A 60 2.86 -6.55 5.19
N VAL A 61 2.16 -6.16 4.12
CA VAL A 61 1.90 -4.75 3.79
C VAL A 61 0.69 -4.27 4.58
N LEU A 62 0.85 -3.13 5.26
CA LEU A 62 -0.20 -2.42 5.98
C LEU A 62 -0.53 -1.13 5.19
N GLU A 63 -1.71 -1.07 4.56
CA GLU A 63 -2.08 0.06 3.72
C GLU A 63 -3.24 0.87 4.29
N HIS A 64 -2.99 2.19 4.41
CA HIS A 64 -3.96 3.21 4.77
C HIS A 64 -4.80 2.86 6.00
N ILE A 65 -4.11 2.57 7.11
CA ILE A 65 -4.67 2.31 8.45
C ILE A 65 -4.13 3.35 9.44
N PRO A 66 -4.76 3.51 10.64
CA PRO A 66 -4.22 4.36 11.70
C PRO A 66 -2.82 3.92 12.13
N ASP A 67 -1.94 4.89 12.37
CA ASP A 67 -0.55 4.67 12.77
C ASP A 67 -0.39 3.90 14.08
N LEU A 68 -1.25 4.15 15.07
CA LEU A 68 -1.27 3.39 16.33
C LEU A 68 -1.72 1.94 16.14
N LEU A 69 -2.65 1.70 15.21
CA LEU A 69 -3.03 0.34 14.83
C LEU A 69 -1.88 -0.39 14.13
N ALA A 70 -1.16 0.29 13.24
CA ALA A 70 0.01 -0.27 12.58
C ALA A 70 1.10 -0.61 13.61
N LYS A 71 1.33 0.27 14.61
CA LYS A 71 2.23 0.02 15.73
C LYS A 71 1.84 -1.22 16.52
N GLU A 72 0.58 -1.32 16.92
CA GLU A 72 0.08 -2.48 17.68
C GLU A 72 0.24 -3.78 16.89
N ILE A 73 0.00 -3.77 15.57
CA ILE A 73 0.19 -4.93 14.71
C ILE A 73 1.68 -5.30 14.66
N GLN A 74 2.56 -4.33 14.41
CA GLN A 74 4.00 -4.56 14.30
C GLN A 74 4.57 -5.10 15.62
N ASP A 75 4.18 -4.55 16.78
CA ASP A 75 4.62 -5.00 18.10
C ASP A 75 4.21 -6.46 18.42
N ASN A 76 3.17 -6.97 17.76
CA ASN A 76 2.63 -8.32 18.00
C ASN A 76 3.00 -9.35 16.93
N LEU A 77 3.68 -8.97 15.86
CA LEU A 77 4.16 -9.86 14.81
C LEU A 77 5.67 -10.10 14.95
N THR A 78 6.12 -11.24 14.44
CA THR A 78 7.54 -11.59 14.33
C THR A 78 8.07 -11.41 12.92
N ILE A 79 7.19 -11.31 11.93
CA ILE A 79 7.53 -11.08 10.52
C ILE A 79 7.52 -9.57 10.20
N PRO A 80 8.36 -9.10 9.26
CA PRO A 80 8.44 -7.69 8.91
C PRO A 80 7.12 -7.10 8.39
N THR A 81 6.84 -5.86 8.79
CA THR A 81 5.72 -5.07 8.29
C THR A 81 6.20 -3.95 7.35
N ILE A 82 5.47 -3.73 6.25
CA ILE A 82 5.75 -2.68 5.27
C ILE A 82 4.56 -1.73 5.23
N GLY A 83 4.80 -0.47 5.60
CA GLY A 83 3.75 0.55 5.66
C GLY A 83 3.59 1.34 4.36
N ILE A 84 2.34 1.59 3.97
CA ILE A 84 1.97 2.58 2.98
C ILE A 84 0.75 3.36 3.49
N GLY A 85 0.94 4.60 3.89
CA GLY A 85 -0.11 5.37 4.55
C GLY A 85 -0.56 4.81 5.91
N ALA A 86 0.34 4.10 6.61
CA ALA A 86 0.11 3.45 7.90
C ALA A 86 0.98 4.06 9.03
N GLY A 87 1.43 5.31 8.87
CA GLY A 87 2.35 5.96 9.81
C GLY A 87 3.78 5.42 9.71
N ASN A 88 4.57 5.62 10.77
CA ASN A 88 6.03 5.40 10.76
C ASN A 88 6.50 4.22 11.63
N TYR A 89 5.58 3.38 12.11
CA TYR A 89 5.92 2.30 13.05
C TYR A 89 6.24 0.96 12.40
N CYS A 90 5.98 0.81 11.08
CA CYS A 90 6.35 -0.39 10.35
C CYS A 90 7.87 -0.50 10.15
N ASP A 91 8.38 -1.73 9.99
CA ASP A 91 9.81 -2.00 9.76
C ASP A 91 10.33 -1.39 8.44
N GLY A 92 9.46 -1.29 7.43
CA GLY A 92 9.75 -0.66 6.15
C GLY A 92 8.62 0.23 5.66
N GLN A 93 8.92 1.04 4.65
CA GLN A 93 7.96 1.93 3.99
C GLN A 93 8.03 1.76 2.48
N VAL A 94 6.88 1.80 1.82
CA VAL A 94 6.79 1.80 0.35
C VAL A 94 5.93 2.98 -0.11
N ARG A 95 6.22 3.48 -1.30
CA ARG A 95 5.42 4.51 -1.99
C ARG A 95 5.31 4.15 -3.46
N VAL A 96 4.16 4.45 -4.06
CA VAL A 96 3.97 4.31 -5.50
C VAL A 96 4.75 5.42 -6.20
N THR A 97 5.62 5.05 -7.13
CA THR A 97 6.49 6.00 -7.83
C THR A 97 5.69 7.09 -8.55
N ALA A 98 4.56 6.74 -9.17
CA ALA A 98 3.71 7.71 -9.85
C ALA A 98 3.13 8.77 -8.88
N ASP A 99 2.74 8.35 -7.67
CA ASP A 99 2.26 9.27 -6.63
C ASP A 99 3.39 10.15 -6.12
N LEU A 100 4.56 9.56 -5.86
CA LEU A 100 5.73 10.29 -5.37
C LEU A 100 6.22 11.34 -6.37
N LEU A 101 6.13 11.05 -7.66
CA LEU A 101 6.52 11.97 -8.74
C LEU A 101 5.38 12.92 -9.16
N GLY A 102 4.19 12.83 -8.60
CA GLY A 102 3.05 13.67 -8.95
C GLY A 102 2.59 13.50 -10.40
N LEU A 103 2.49 12.25 -10.86
CA LEU A 103 2.04 11.91 -12.21
C LEU A 103 0.53 11.67 -12.27
N ASN A 104 -0.09 11.35 -11.16
CA ASN A 104 -1.53 11.08 -11.05
C ASN A 104 -2.32 12.35 -10.77
N ASP A 105 -3.58 12.41 -11.22
CA ASP A 105 -4.51 13.49 -10.87
C ASP A 105 -5.06 13.30 -9.46
N ASP A 106 -5.39 12.05 -9.12
CA ASP A 106 -5.90 11.66 -7.80
C ASP A 106 -4.76 11.17 -6.93
N GLN A 107 -4.24 12.06 -6.09
CA GLN A 107 -3.18 11.74 -5.15
C GLN A 107 -3.75 11.07 -3.89
N PRO A 108 -3.16 9.96 -3.40
CA PRO A 108 -3.53 9.41 -2.11
C PRO A 108 -3.26 10.42 -0.99
N PRO A 109 -4.14 10.54 0.02
CA PRO A 109 -4.02 11.55 1.07
C PRO A 109 -2.77 11.39 1.95
N PHE A 110 -2.14 10.23 1.89
CA PHE A 110 -0.93 9.88 2.65
C PHE A 110 0.37 10.01 1.83
N CYS A 111 0.30 10.45 0.58
CA CYS A 111 1.47 10.63 -0.28
C CYS A 111 1.50 12.04 -0.87
N GLN A 112 2.35 12.89 -0.33
CA GLN A 112 2.63 14.19 -0.96
C GLN A 112 3.71 14.03 -2.03
N PRO A 113 3.48 14.48 -3.27
CA PRO A 113 4.47 14.36 -4.33
C PRO A 113 5.68 15.26 -4.04
N ILE A 114 6.87 14.75 -4.31
CA ILE A 114 8.13 15.52 -4.18
C ILE A 114 8.36 16.48 -5.35
N ILE A 115 7.69 16.23 -6.50
CA ILE A 115 7.70 17.11 -7.68
C ILE A 115 6.31 17.13 -8.32
N GLN A 116 6.03 18.15 -9.11
CA GLN A 116 4.83 18.23 -9.94
C GLN A 116 5.10 17.64 -11.33
N GLY A 117 5.40 16.33 -11.36
CA GLY A 117 5.91 15.63 -12.54
C GLY A 117 4.99 15.71 -13.75
N LYS A 118 3.67 15.60 -13.55
CA LYS A 118 2.69 15.72 -14.64
C LYS A 118 2.78 17.05 -15.35
N ASN A 119 2.85 18.17 -14.64
CA ASN A 119 2.95 19.51 -15.21
C ASN A 119 4.28 19.69 -15.92
N LEU A 120 5.38 19.26 -15.28
CA LEU A 120 6.72 19.33 -15.85
C LEU A 120 6.81 18.55 -17.17
N LEU A 121 6.31 17.31 -17.22
CA LEU A 121 6.30 16.47 -18.42
C LEU A 121 5.43 17.08 -19.51
N LYS A 122 4.23 17.57 -19.17
CA LYS A 122 3.32 18.22 -20.12
C LYS A 122 3.97 19.41 -20.81
N ASP A 123 4.68 20.26 -20.07
CA ASP A 123 5.35 21.44 -20.63
C ASP A 123 6.55 21.05 -21.51
N LYS A 124 7.32 20.04 -21.10
CA LYS A 124 8.43 19.52 -21.91
C LYS A 124 7.94 18.88 -23.22
N LEU A 125 6.88 18.06 -23.13
CA LEU A 125 6.28 17.42 -24.31
C LEU A 125 5.69 18.45 -25.29
N LYS A 126 5.00 19.49 -24.79
CA LYS A 126 4.50 20.58 -25.66
C LYS A 126 5.63 21.27 -26.41
N LYS A 127 6.74 21.56 -25.73
CA LYS A 127 7.92 22.19 -26.37
C LYS A 127 8.53 21.27 -27.41
N TRP A 128 8.67 19.99 -27.13
CA TRP A 128 9.19 19.01 -28.06
C TRP A 128 8.29 18.87 -29.31
N VAL A 129 6.96 18.70 -29.12
CA VAL A 129 6.01 18.65 -30.28
C VAL A 129 6.07 19.90 -31.13
N ALA A 130 6.24 21.08 -30.52
CA ALA A 130 6.39 22.32 -31.28
C ALA A 130 7.68 22.34 -32.10
N SER A 131 8.80 21.82 -31.58
CA SER A 131 10.07 21.75 -32.34
C SER A 131 10.01 20.77 -33.50
N GLU A 132 9.32 19.64 -33.35
CA GLU A 132 9.16 18.66 -34.44
C GLU A 132 8.27 19.15 -35.61
N ARG A 133 7.36 20.08 -35.34
CA ARG A 133 6.49 20.67 -36.37
C ARG A 133 7.17 21.74 -37.21
N LEU A 134 8.36 22.21 -36.83
CA LEU A 134 9.11 23.23 -37.52
C LEU A 134 10.20 22.63 -38.42
N ASN A 135 10.36 21.31 -38.40
CA ASN A 135 11.21 20.55 -39.33
C ASN A 135 10.34 19.81 -40.36
#